data_ca231a8301907e757e0b5475cdb1c776
#
_entry.id   ca231a8301907e757e0b5475cdb1c776
#
_cell.length_a   1.000
_cell.length_b   1.000
_cell.length_c   1.000
_cell.angle_alpha   90.00
_cell.angle_beta   90.00
_cell.angle_gamma   90.00
#
_symmetry.space_group_name_H-M   'P 1'
#
loop_
_entity.id
_entity.type
_entity.pdbx_description
1 polymer ?
#
loop_
_entity_poly.entity_id
_entity_poly.type
_entity_poly.pdbx_seq_one_letter_code
_entity_poly.pdbx_strand_id
1 'polypeptide(L)'
;MVRVRPARVEEADPLTELCIRSKAHWGYDAAFMALSHAALTITPAFIATGCVFIAEEQGGALLGIASVAPLEQDRTYDLVHLFIEPGVIGNGVGRRLFEAAADRARQDGALTLVIQSDPHAAEFYRRLGARDAGEAPSESIPGRMLPMLHFEL
;
A
#
# COMPACT_ATOMS: atom_id res chain seq x y z
N MET A 1 -17.33 -12.27 5.48
CA MET A 1 -16.42 -11.88 6.58
C MET A 1 -15.01 -11.71 6.05
N VAL A 2 -14.36 -10.62 6.40
CA VAL A 2 -13.02 -10.28 5.92
C VAL A 2 -11.99 -10.61 7.01
N ARG A 3 -10.90 -11.27 6.61
CA ARG A 3 -9.77 -11.56 7.49
C ARG A 3 -8.51 -10.90 6.95
N VAL A 4 -7.75 -10.23 7.83
CA VAL A 4 -6.44 -9.66 7.50
C VAL A 4 -5.37 -10.59 8.09
N ARG A 5 -4.38 -10.93 7.30
CA ARG A 5 -3.27 -11.81 7.67
C ARG A 5 -2.00 -11.47 6.89
N PRO A 6 -0.82 -11.95 7.35
CA PRO A 6 0.38 -11.87 6.54
C PRO A 6 0.21 -12.62 5.21
N ALA A 7 0.79 -12.10 4.15
CA ALA A 7 0.79 -12.73 2.84
C ALA A 7 1.70 -13.97 2.84
N ARG A 8 1.41 -14.90 1.93
CA ARG A 8 2.25 -16.07 1.66
C ARG A 8 3.07 -15.85 0.39
N VAL A 9 4.26 -16.42 0.34
CA VAL A 9 5.18 -16.19 -0.80
C VAL A 9 4.58 -16.64 -2.14
N GLU A 10 3.76 -17.68 -2.14
CA GLU A 10 3.07 -18.15 -3.35
C GLU A 10 1.96 -17.20 -3.83
N GLU A 11 1.62 -16.18 -3.07
CA GLU A 11 0.62 -15.19 -3.45
C GLU A 11 1.20 -13.99 -4.21
N ALA A 12 2.49 -13.98 -4.49
CA ALA A 12 3.16 -12.85 -5.13
C ALA A 12 2.50 -12.44 -6.46
N ASP A 13 2.24 -13.39 -7.36
CA ASP A 13 1.65 -13.08 -8.66
C ASP A 13 0.20 -12.61 -8.55
N PRO A 14 -0.71 -13.29 -7.82
CA PRO A 14 -2.06 -12.77 -7.62
C PRO A 14 -2.09 -11.40 -6.97
N LEU A 15 -1.18 -11.10 -6.05
CA LEU A 15 -1.12 -9.79 -5.41
C LEU A 15 -0.64 -8.71 -6.37
N THR A 16 0.33 -9.02 -7.23
CA THR A 16 0.76 -8.10 -8.28
C THR A 16 -0.40 -7.77 -9.22
N GLU A 17 -1.16 -8.77 -9.64
CA GLU A 17 -2.33 -8.56 -10.50
C GLU A 17 -3.38 -7.68 -9.82
N LEU A 18 -3.61 -7.87 -8.52
CA LEU A 18 -4.53 -7.04 -7.74
C LEU A 18 -4.07 -5.59 -7.71
N CYS A 19 -2.78 -5.35 -7.46
CA CYS A 19 -2.21 -3.99 -7.46
C CYS A 19 -2.41 -3.31 -8.80
N ILE A 20 -2.20 -4.03 -9.89
CA ILE A 20 -2.39 -3.50 -11.24
C ILE A 20 -3.85 -3.13 -11.48
N ARG A 21 -4.80 -4.01 -11.14
CA ARG A 21 -6.23 -3.72 -11.29
C ARG A 21 -6.66 -2.52 -10.47
N SER A 22 -6.20 -2.44 -9.25
CA SER A 22 -6.53 -1.35 -8.33
C SER A 22 -6.03 0.00 -8.86
N LYS A 23 -4.78 0.04 -9.32
CA LYS A 23 -4.19 1.26 -9.89
C LYS A 23 -4.91 1.67 -11.18
N ALA A 24 -5.19 0.71 -12.05
CA ALA A 24 -5.87 0.96 -13.32
C ALA A 24 -7.31 1.48 -13.15
N HIS A 25 -7.94 1.20 -12.01
CA HIS A 25 -9.29 1.67 -11.70
C HIS A 25 -9.44 3.20 -11.82
N TRP A 26 -8.37 3.95 -11.57
CA TRP A 26 -8.39 5.41 -11.62
C TRP A 26 -8.30 5.98 -13.03
N GLY A 27 -8.23 5.13 -14.07
CA GLY A 27 -8.27 5.56 -15.46
C GLY A 27 -6.94 5.95 -16.07
N TYR A 28 -5.82 5.57 -15.48
CA TYR A 28 -4.50 5.79 -16.05
C TYR A 28 -4.33 5.01 -17.36
N ASP A 29 -3.64 5.63 -18.34
CA ASP A 29 -3.45 5.00 -19.65
C ASP A 29 -2.41 3.88 -19.63
N ALA A 30 -2.27 3.17 -20.78
CA ALA A 30 -1.36 2.03 -20.88
C ALA A 30 0.11 2.41 -20.68
N ALA A 31 0.52 3.59 -21.13
CA ALA A 31 1.90 4.07 -20.97
C ALA A 31 2.21 4.33 -19.48
N PHE A 32 1.28 4.97 -18.78
CA PHE A 32 1.40 5.21 -17.34
C PHE A 32 1.48 3.88 -16.58
N MET A 33 0.61 2.93 -16.91
CA MET A 33 0.60 1.62 -16.24
C MET A 33 1.88 0.84 -16.51
N ALA A 34 2.43 0.92 -17.72
CA ALA A 34 3.70 0.26 -18.05
C ALA A 34 4.86 0.82 -17.20
N LEU A 35 4.93 2.15 -17.05
CA LEU A 35 5.95 2.79 -16.21
C LEU A 35 5.79 2.45 -14.73
N SER A 36 4.58 2.17 -14.27
CA SER A 36 4.28 1.84 -12.89
C SER A 36 4.50 0.36 -12.54
N HIS A 37 4.75 -0.49 -13.53
CA HIS A 37 4.76 -1.95 -13.35
C HIS A 37 5.71 -2.42 -12.25
N ALA A 38 6.94 -1.90 -12.21
CA ALA A 38 7.92 -2.29 -11.20
C ALA A 38 7.43 -1.97 -9.77
N ALA A 39 6.85 -0.78 -9.58
CA ALA A 39 6.33 -0.36 -8.28
C ALA A 39 5.11 -1.19 -7.83
N LEU A 40 4.38 -1.77 -8.77
CA LEU A 40 3.19 -2.59 -8.49
C LEU A 40 3.52 -4.08 -8.35
N THR A 41 4.76 -4.48 -8.60
CA THR A 41 5.18 -5.87 -8.54
C THR A 41 5.49 -6.27 -7.10
N ILE A 42 4.82 -7.31 -6.63
CA ILE A 42 5.04 -7.90 -5.31
C ILE A 42 5.96 -9.11 -5.48
N THR A 43 7.10 -9.11 -4.80
CA THR A 43 8.08 -10.19 -4.91
C THR A 43 7.97 -11.17 -3.75
N PRO A 44 8.28 -12.47 -3.96
CA PRO A 44 8.36 -13.42 -2.86
C PRO A 44 9.34 -13.00 -1.76
N ALA A 45 10.46 -12.38 -2.13
CA ALA A 45 11.46 -11.90 -1.17
C ALA A 45 10.87 -10.84 -0.24
N PHE A 46 10.07 -9.90 -0.78
CA PHE A 46 9.43 -8.89 0.05
C PHE A 46 8.39 -9.52 0.98
N ILE A 47 7.59 -10.45 0.47
CA ILE A 47 6.61 -11.18 1.29
C ILE A 47 7.31 -11.90 2.45
N ALA A 48 8.46 -12.49 2.20
CA ALA A 48 9.23 -13.24 3.21
C ALA A 48 9.70 -12.34 4.38
N THR A 49 9.73 -11.02 4.22
CA THR A 49 10.06 -10.11 5.33
C THR A 49 9.00 -10.12 6.43
N GLY A 50 7.78 -10.59 6.15
CA GLY A 50 6.66 -10.54 7.08
C GLY A 50 5.98 -9.17 7.15
N CYS A 51 6.33 -8.24 6.28
CA CYS A 51 5.81 -6.88 6.26
C CYS A 51 4.72 -6.65 5.19
N VAL A 52 4.22 -7.73 4.59
CA VAL A 52 3.15 -7.69 3.61
C VAL A 52 1.91 -8.36 4.18
N PHE A 53 0.79 -7.63 4.15
CA PHE A 53 -0.49 -8.09 4.70
C PHE A 53 -1.53 -8.12 3.60
N ILE A 54 -2.43 -9.08 3.69
CA ILE A 54 -3.56 -9.18 2.76
C ILE A 54 -4.87 -9.23 3.52
N ALA A 55 -5.92 -8.82 2.84
CA ALA A 55 -7.29 -9.06 3.28
C ALA A 55 -7.90 -10.11 2.38
N GLU A 56 -8.56 -11.08 2.97
CA GLU A 56 -9.26 -12.11 2.21
C GLU A 56 -10.69 -12.26 2.70
N GLU A 57 -11.55 -12.63 1.78
CA GLU A 57 -12.92 -12.95 2.09
C GLU A 57 -13.05 -14.43 2.49
N GLN A 58 -14.10 -14.77 3.21
CA GLN A 58 -14.44 -16.15 3.49
C GLN A 58 -14.58 -16.88 2.14
N GLY A 59 -13.77 -17.90 1.93
CA GLY A 59 -13.66 -18.56 0.63
C GLY A 59 -12.35 -18.28 -0.09
N GLY A 60 -11.53 -17.34 0.42
CA GLY A 60 -10.15 -17.15 -0.02
C GLY A 60 -9.91 -16.08 -1.07
N ALA A 61 -10.94 -15.35 -1.51
CA ALA A 61 -10.74 -14.27 -2.48
C ALA A 61 -9.90 -13.14 -1.86
N LEU A 62 -8.85 -12.71 -2.56
CA LEU A 62 -8.00 -11.61 -2.13
C LEU A 62 -8.70 -10.28 -2.39
N LEU A 63 -8.80 -9.44 -1.35
CA LEU A 63 -9.52 -8.17 -1.40
C LEU A 63 -8.58 -6.96 -1.37
N GLY A 64 -7.36 -7.12 -0.94
CA GLY A 64 -6.42 -6.02 -0.85
C GLY A 64 -5.09 -6.41 -0.25
N ILE A 65 -4.16 -5.46 -0.29
CA ILE A 65 -2.80 -5.61 0.21
C ILE A 65 -2.36 -4.31 0.89
N ALA A 66 -1.59 -4.43 1.95
CA ALA A 66 -0.81 -3.34 2.53
C ALA A 66 0.58 -3.84 2.88
N SER A 67 1.58 -2.98 2.75
CA SER A 67 2.94 -3.36 3.10
C SER A 67 3.74 -2.17 3.61
N VAL A 68 4.72 -2.45 4.45
CA VAL A 68 5.62 -1.45 5.01
C VAL A 68 7.07 -1.93 4.86
N ALA A 69 7.99 -0.98 4.83
CA ALA A 69 9.43 -1.26 4.81
C ALA A 69 10.19 -0.15 5.54
N PRO A 70 11.32 -0.47 6.18
CA PRO A 70 12.11 0.57 6.84
C PRO A 70 12.74 1.53 5.84
N LEU A 71 12.82 2.80 6.21
CA LEU A 71 13.58 3.81 5.49
C LEU A 71 14.91 4.07 6.20
N GLU A 72 15.81 4.80 5.54
CA GLU A 72 17.11 5.14 6.13
C GLU A 72 16.98 6.04 7.36
N GLN A 73 15.97 6.92 7.39
CA GLN A 73 15.70 7.75 8.56
C GLN A 73 15.37 6.87 9.75
N ASP A 74 15.95 7.19 10.90
CA ASP A 74 15.76 6.44 12.13
C ASP A 74 14.28 6.37 12.50
N ARG A 75 13.83 5.17 12.89
CA ARG A 75 12.48 4.88 13.35
C ARG A 75 11.38 5.33 12.37
N THR A 76 11.68 5.27 11.08
CA THR A 76 10.78 5.68 10.02
C THR A 76 10.55 4.52 9.05
N TYR A 77 9.30 4.22 8.80
CA TYR A 77 8.88 3.22 7.83
C TYR A 77 8.11 3.88 6.69
N ASP A 78 8.19 3.26 5.51
CA ASP A 78 7.43 3.64 4.32
C ASP A 78 6.21 2.73 4.19
N LEU A 79 5.06 3.31 3.90
CA LEU A 79 3.91 2.54 3.42
C LEU A 79 4.13 2.28 1.94
N VAL A 80 4.60 1.08 1.60
CA VAL A 80 5.04 0.76 0.24
C VAL A 80 3.84 0.48 -0.67
N HIS A 81 2.88 -0.29 -0.19
CA HIS A 81 1.67 -0.64 -0.94
C HIS A 81 0.44 -0.50 -0.06
N LEU A 82 -0.63 0.03 -0.64
CA LEU A 82 -2.00 -0.09 -0.14
C LEU A 82 -2.92 -0.07 -1.35
N PHE A 83 -3.39 -1.23 -1.74
CA PHE A 83 -4.25 -1.40 -2.90
C PHE A 83 -5.42 -2.30 -2.55
N ILE A 84 -6.62 -1.90 -3.01
CA ILE A 84 -7.87 -2.59 -2.70
C ILE A 84 -8.47 -3.05 -4.03
N GLU A 85 -9.01 -4.27 -4.06
CA GLU A 85 -9.78 -4.74 -5.21
C GLU A 85 -10.88 -3.73 -5.53
N PRO A 86 -11.00 -3.25 -6.79
CA PRO A 86 -11.94 -2.17 -7.11
C PRO A 86 -13.38 -2.42 -6.67
N GLY A 87 -13.85 -3.65 -6.72
CA GLY A 87 -15.23 -3.99 -6.34
C GLY A 87 -15.55 -3.86 -4.86
N VAL A 88 -14.53 -3.69 -3.99
CA VAL A 88 -14.74 -3.60 -2.54
C VAL A 88 -14.23 -2.30 -1.94
N ILE A 89 -13.87 -1.33 -2.76
CA ILE A 89 -13.49 0.00 -2.30
C ILE A 89 -14.66 0.62 -1.53
N GLY A 90 -14.37 1.20 -0.37
CA GLY A 90 -15.38 1.85 0.48
C GLY A 90 -15.99 0.94 1.56
N ASN A 91 -15.58 -0.32 1.65
CA ASN A 91 -16.11 -1.28 2.62
C ASN A 91 -15.24 -1.46 3.88
N GLY A 92 -14.33 -0.53 4.15
CA GLY A 92 -13.48 -0.58 5.35
C GLY A 92 -12.28 -1.51 5.26
N VAL A 93 -12.06 -2.17 4.13
CA VAL A 93 -10.93 -3.10 3.94
C VAL A 93 -9.60 -2.34 4.00
N GLY A 94 -9.54 -1.17 3.36
CA GLY A 94 -8.32 -0.34 3.35
C GLY A 94 -7.89 0.09 4.74
N ARG A 95 -8.85 0.48 5.59
CA ARG A 95 -8.56 0.86 6.97
C ARG A 95 -7.96 -0.31 7.76
N ARG A 96 -8.55 -1.49 7.66
CA ARG A 96 -8.07 -2.67 8.36
C ARG A 96 -6.67 -3.08 7.91
N LEU A 97 -6.41 -3.00 6.62
CA LEU A 97 -5.09 -3.27 6.06
C LEU A 97 -4.06 -2.24 6.52
N PHE A 98 -4.42 -0.96 6.49
CA PHE A 98 -3.56 0.11 6.98
C PHE A 98 -3.19 -0.12 8.45
N GLU A 99 -4.16 -0.46 9.28
CA GLU A 99 -3.92 -0.72 10.70
C GLU A 99 -2.97 -1.89 10.92
N ALA A 100 -3.11 -2.97 10.16
CA ALA A 100 -2.20 -4.11 10.26
C ALA A 100 -0.76 -3.74 9.89
N ALA A 101 -0.58 -2.99 8.81
CA ALA A 101 0.74 -2.53 8.38
C ALA A 101 1.35 -1.55 9.40
N ALA A 102 0.56 -0.61 9.91
CA ALA A 102 1.00 0.33 10.93
C ALA A 102 1.40 -0.39 12.23
N ASP A 103 0.64 -1.39 12.64
CA ASP A 103 0.98 -2.18 13.82
C ASP A 103 2.29 -2.93 13.66
N ARG A 104 2.57 -3.46 12.47
CA ARG A 104 3.87 -4.10 12.21
C ARG A 104 5.01 -3.10 12.33
N ALA A 105 4.85 -1.91 11.76
CA ALA A 105 5.87 -0.85 11.87
C ALA A 105 6.10 -0.47 13.34
N ARG A 106 5.04 -0.35 14.15
CA ARG A 106 5.16 -0.09 15.59
C ARG A 106 5.91 -1.21 16.32
N GLN A 107 5.60 -2.46 16.01
CA GLN A 107 6.28 -3.61 16.61
C GLN A 107 7.77 -3.60 16.31
N ASP A 108 8.16 -3.10 15.14
CA ASP A 108 9.55 -2.98 14.75
C ASP A 108 10.23 -1.71 15.32
N GLY A 109 9.52 -0.92 16.12
CA GLY A 109 10.06 0.27 16.79
C GLY A 109 9.93 1.56 15.99
N ALA A 110 9.20 1.57 14.87
CA ALA A 110 8.98 2.78 14.10
C ALA A 110 8.08 3.76 14.86
N LEU A 111 8.35 5.05 14.69
CA LEU A 111 7.58 6.15 15.27
C LEU A 111 6.81 6.92 14.19
N THR A 112 7.23 6.85 12.95
CA THR A 112 6.62 7.57 11.84
C THR A 112 6.46 6.67 10.63
N LEU A 113 5.29 6.76 10.00
CA LEU A 113 5.00 6.12 8.73
C LEU A 113 4.93 7.21 7.66
N VAL A 114 5.77 7.09 6.63
CA VAL A 114 5.76 7.99 5.48
C VAL A 114 4.86 7.40 4.41
N ILE A 115 3.99 8.23 3.86
CA ILE A 115 3.02 7.83 2.84
C ILE A 115 3.20 8.73 1.62
N GLN A 116 3.69 8.16 0.52
CA GLN A 116 3.70 8.83 -0.76
C GLN A 116 2.43 8.39 -1.49
N SER A 117 1.44 9.27 -1.51
CA SER A 117 0.08 8.90 -1.89
C SER A 117 -0.21 9.17 -3.36
N ASP A 118 -0.96 8.26 -3.99
CA ASP A 118 -1.72 8.62 -5.18
C ASP A 118 -2.67 9.77 -4.80
N PRO A 119 -2.80 10.81 -5.66
CA PRO A 119 -3.71 11.93 -5.35
C PRO A 119 -5.15 11.50 -5.06
N HIS A 120 -5.61 10.42 -5.68
CA HIS A 120 -6.97 9.88 -5.45
C HIS A 120 -7.14 9.30 -4.04
N ALA A 121 -6.05 8.92 -3.36
CA ALA A 121 -6.09 8.28 -2.05
C ALA A 121 -5.72 9.22 -0.90
N ALA A 122 -5.24 10.42 -1.16
CA ALA A 122 -4.73 11.31 -0.12
C ALA A 122 -5.77 11.59 0.98
N GLU A 123 -7.02 11.82 0.60
CA GLU A 123 -8.09 12.09 1.56
C GLU A 123 -8.36 10.90 2.49
N PHE A 124 -8.24 9.68 1.97
CA PHE A 124 -8.35 8.47 2.79
C PHE A 124 -7.32 8.48 3.92
N TYR A 125 -6.08 8.81 3.62
CA TYR A 125 -5.03 8.86 4.64
C TYR A 125 -5.24 9.99 5.65
N ARG A 126 -5.72 11.14 5.20
CA ARG A 126 -6.05 12.26 6.10
C ARG A 126 -7.13 11.86 7.09
N ARG A 127 -8.14 11.13 6.65
CA ARG A 127 -9.20 10.62 7.53
C ARG A 127 -8.69 9.64 8.57
N LEU A 128 -7.62 8.91 8.29
CA LEU A 128 -6.98 8.03 9.25
C LEU A 128 -6.12 8.78 10.27
N GLY A 129 -5.86 10.07 10.05
CA GLY A 129 -5.06 10.89 10.94
C GLY A 129 -3.68 11.26 10.39
N ALA A 130 -3.38 10.92 9.15
CA ALA A 130 -2.14 11.35 8.52
C ALA A 130 -2.17 12.84 8.21
N ARG A 131 -1.02 13.49 8.28
CA ARG A 131 -0.85 14.92 8.04
C ARG A 131 -0.06 15.16 6.78
N ASP A 132 -0.44 16.19 6.02
CA ASP A 132 0.31 16.60 4.84
C ASP A 132 1.74 16.99 5.22
N ALA A 133 2.70 16.49 4.44
CA ALA A 133 4.13 16.71 4.65
C ALA A 133 4.83 17.14 3.36
N GLY A 134 4.09 17.79 2.46
CA GLY A 134 4.62 18.31 1.21
C GLY A 134 4.39 17.39 0.03
N GLU A 135 5.30 17.42 -0.91
CA GLU A 135 5.25 16.64 -2.13
C GLU A 135 6.61 16.01 -2.41
N ALA A 136 6.61 14.93 -3.16
CA ALA A 136 7.84 14.27 -3.60
C ALA A 136 7.67 13.77 -5.04
N PRO A 137 8.75 13.68 -5.83
CA PRO A 137 8.66 13.16 -7.18
C PRO A 137 8.31 11.67 -7.18
N SER A 138 7.47 11.28 -8.12
CA SER A 138 7.17 9.87 -8.38
C SER A 138 8.44 9.15 -8.85
N GLU A 139 8.71 7.97 -8.31
CA GLU A 139 9.82 7.12 -8.78
C GLU A 139 9.52 6.51 -10.14
N SER A 140 8.25 6.32 -10.47
CA SER A 140 7.81 5.62 -11.68
C SER A 140 7.52 6.55 -12.84
N ILE A 141 6.97 7.74 -12.59
CA ILE A 141 6.46 8.64 -13.63
C ILE A 141 7.29 9.92 -13.64
N PRO A 142 8.14 10.13 -14.65
CA PRO A 142 8.95 11.35 -14.74
C PRO A 142 8.09 12.63 -14.72
N GLY A 143 8.49 13.59 -13.90
CA GLY A 143 7.82 14.88 -13.80
C GLY A 143 6.55 14.91 -12.95
N ARG A 144 6.10 13.77 -12.45
CA ARG A 144 4.91 13.71 -11.59
C ARG A 144 5.31 13.92 -10.13
N MET A 145 4.64 14.87 -9.47
CA MET A 145 4.77 15.08 -8.02
C MET A 145 3.61 14.41 -7.31
N LEU A 146 3.90 13.78 -6.19
CA LEU A 146 2.90 13.07 -5.38
C LEU A 146 2.79 13.69 -3.99
N PRO A 147 1.58 13.74 -3.42
CA PRO A 147 1.43 14.17 -2.03
C PRO A 147 2.21 13.26 -1.08
N MET A 148 2.88 13.87 -0.12
CA MET A 148 3.53 13.16 0.97
C MET A 148 2.75 13.42 2.25
N LEU A 149 2.48 12.35 3.01
CA LEU A 149 1.84 12.45 4.31
C LEU A 149 2.67 11.70 5.35
N HIS A 150 2.58 12.14 6.59
CA HIS A 150 3.20 11.47 7.73
C HIS A 150 2.11 11.02 8.69
N PHE A 151 2.21 9.78 9.12
CA PHE A 151 1.34 9.21 10.14
C PHE A 151 2.16 8.86 11.37
N GLU A 152 1.82 9.41 12.51
CA GLU A 152 2.50 9.10 13.77
C GLU A 152 2.00 7.76 14.31
N LEU A 153 2.95 6.87 14.57
CA LEU A 153 2.69 5.52 15.02
C LEU A 153 2.52 5.39 16.53
#